data_e406ccaa36ffd264604b81b8553d29b9
#
_entry.id   e406ccaa36ffd264604b81b8553d29b9
#
_cell.length_a   1.000
_cell.length_b   1.000
_cell.length_c   1.000
_cell.angle_alpha   90.00
_cell.angle_beta   90.00
_cell.angle_gamma   90.00
#
_symmetry.space_group_name_H-M   'P 1'
#
loop_
_entity.id
_entity.type
_entity.pdbx_description
1 polymer ?
#
loop_
_entity_poly.entity_id
_entity_poly.type
_entity_poly.pdbx_seq_one_letter_code
_entity_poly.pdbx_strand_id
1 'polypeptide(L)'
;MKKTLAAVAVLGAFAGTALAADVTLEGKVDLGLQYVHQDNKGVKTDNWGLESGLSSSSRFGLKGQEQISEDLTVGFQLEHGFSADDGSDADSTKAFSRESRLYVKTDYGTLHMGRFGALDAGTGSVDVVADFTASGTGYGTNINDQGRVFNTNGRLDNSIAYTSPEFAGMTLHAMTSLGNDKGDAKEASSDVDRYYGLAVTGQWGNCGAGLVVSQVDRGHVQSALYDDDSTNVTAGVNYDFGVAKAFLAANYYKGGEELKAAHSDVVAEDYSQWGVSLSVAAPIAGGKLETAVGYASGPDDARASDADEYKVFNVGAYYSYPLSKRTYVYAGVGYDQVEDFDGEKIKTTEVISGLVHNF
;
A
#
# COMPACT_ATOMS: atom_id res chain seq x y z
N MET A 1 -10.17 24.83 10.39
CA MET A 1 -11.05 24.75 11.58
C MET A 1 -12.56 24.67 11.29
N LYS A 2 -13.11 25.22 10.21
CA LYS A 2 -14.58 25.11 9.93
C LYS A 2 -15.01 23.77 9.31
N LYS A 3 -14.10 22.99 8.73
CA LYS A 3 -14.42 21.70 8.07
C LYS A 3 -14.46 20.53 9.05
N THR A 4 -13.69 20.57 10.14
CA THR A 4 -13.64 19.51 11.17
C THR A 4 -14.88 19.50 12.07
N LEU A 5 -15.50 20.67 12.31
CA LEU A 5 -16.76 20.76 13.08
C LEU A 5 -17.96 20.16 12.34
N ALA A 6 -17.92 20.11 11.01
CA ALA A 6 -18.99 19.50 10.22
C ALA A 6 -19.01 17.96 10.35
N ALA A 7 -17.85 17.31 10.48
CA ALA A 7 -17.77 15.87 10.68
C ALA A 7 -18.32 15.42 12.05
N VAL A 8 -18.11 16.22 13.09
CA VAL A 8 -18.65 15.94 14.43
C VAL A 8 -20.17 16.19 14.50
N ALA A 9 -20.68 17.17 13.75
CA ALA A 9 -22.12 17.46 13.70
C ALA A 9 -22.91 16.36 12.97
N VAL A 10 -22.31 15.69 12.00
CA VAL A 10 -22.93 14.54 11.31
C VAL A 10 -23.09 13.34 12.26
N LEU A 11 -22.15 13.10 13.15
CA LEU A 11 -22.23 12.04 14.17
C LEU A 11 -23.43 12.21 15.14
N GLY A 12 -23.82 13.45 15.45
CA GLY A 12 -24.96 13.73 16.32
C GLY A 12 -26.33 13.59 15.66
N ALA A 13 -26.42 13.62 14.33
CA ALA A 13 -27.67 13.55 13.60
C ALA A 13 -28.14 12.09 13.36
N PHE A 14 -27.25 11.11 13.47
CA PHE A 14 -27.59 9.68 13.29
C PHE A 14 -28.09 8.98 14.57
N ALA A 15 -28.25 9.69 15.68
CA ALA A 15 -28.76 9.14 16.95
C ALA A 15 -30.29 9.00 17.01
N GLY A 16 -31.01 9.16 15.92
CA GLY A 16 -32.48 9.10 15.84
C GLY A 16 -32.99 7.88 15.07
N THR A 17 -33.40 6.84 15.80
CA THR A 17 -34.39 5.79 15.46
C THR A 17 -34.69 5.56 13.97
N ALA A 18 -33.78 4.95 13.26
CA ALA A 18 -34.03 4.07 12.15
C ALA A 18 -33.44 2.71 12.50
N LEU A 19 -33.88 1.64 11.88
CA LEU A 19 -33.19 0.34 11.87
C LEU A 19 -31.77 0.64 11.36
N ALA A 20 -30.91 1.04 12.28
CA ALA A 20 -29.67 1.71 11.95
C ALA A 20 -28.72 0.67 11.38
N ALA A 21 -28.25 0.91 10.18
CA ALA A 21 -26.94 0.42 9.78
C ALA A 21 -26.01 0.60 10.98
N ASP A 22 -25.40 -0.47 11.48
CA ASP A 22 -24.47 -0.39 12.61
C ASP A 22 -23.25 0.42 12.16
N VAL A 23 -23.27 1.73 12.41
CA VAL A 23 -22.14 2.61 12.10
C VAL A 23 -21.12 2.51 13.22
N THR A 24 -19.94 2.06 12.88
CA THR A 24 -18.81 1.91 13.81
C THR A 24 -17.79 3.00 13.54
N LEU A 25 -17.36 3.69 14.60
CA LEU A 25 -16.13 4.50 14.61
C LEU A 25 -14.98 3.56 14.99
N GLU A 26 -13.96 3.55 14.17
CA GLU A 26 -12.75 2.80 14.42
C GLU A 26 -11.50 3.63 14.10
N GLY A 27 -10.39 3.26 14.68
CA GLY A 27 -9.16 3.96 14.38
C GLY A 27 -7.93 3.35 15.03
N LYS A 28 -6.81 4.02 14.78
CA LYS A 28 -5.50 3.60 15.23
C LYS A 28 -4.62 4.83 15.43
N VAL A 29 -3.89 4.85 16.53
CA VAL A 29 -2.81 5.78 16.80
C VAL A 29 -1.53 4.98 16.90
N ASP A 30 -0.54 5.35 16.12
CA ASP A 30 0.80 4.78 16.10
C ASP A 30 1.83 5.90 16.27
N LEU A 31 2.60 5.83 17.35
CA LEU A 31 3.70 6.75 17.66
C LEU A 31 4.94 5.99 18.04
N GLY A 32 6.06 6.39 17.47
CA GLY A 32 7.33 5.73 17.72
C GLY A 32 8.54 6.62 17.54
N LEU A 33 9.65 6.18 18.11
CA LEU A 33 10.96 6.75 17.88
C LEU A 33 11.58 6.10 16.66
N GLN A 34 12.16 6.93 15.80
CA GLN A 34 12.91 6.52 14.62
C GLN A 34 14.33 7.06 14.71
N TYR A 35 15.29 6.22 14.33
CA TYR A 35 16.66 6.62 14.03
C TYR A 35 17.00 6.19 12.61
N VAL A 36 17.50 7.12 11.81
CA VAL A 36 17.96 6.87 10.43
C VAL A 36 19.40 7.33 10.28
N HIS A 37 20.26 6.39 9.94
CA HIS A 37 21.62 6.68 9.44
C HIS A 37 21.65 6.51 7.92
N GLN A 38 22.01 7.55 7.20
CA GLN A 38 22.12 7.51 5.75
C GLN A 38 23.54 7.91 5.31
N ASP A 39 24.12 7.10 4.41
CA ASP A 39 25.33 7.43 3.66
C ASP A 39 24.90 7.66 2.21
N ASN A 40 24.83 8.93 1.82
CA ASN A 40 24.47 9.35 0.47
C ASN A 40 25.75 9.81 -0.23
N LYS A 41 26.33 8.94 -1.07
CA LYS A 41 27.53 9.27 -1.87
C LYS A 41 28.70 9.78 -1.01
N GLY A 42 28.89 9.21 0.20
CA GLY A 42 29.91 9.62 1.16
C GLY A 42 29.49 10.74 2.12
N VAL A 43 28.34 11.37 1.92
CA VAL A 43 27.76 12.32 2.88
C VAL A 43 26.92 11.55 3.89
N LYS A 44 27.32 11.56 5.15
CA LYS A 44 26.67 10.83 6.23
C LYS A 44 25.78 11.76 7.03
N THR A 45 24.54 11.30 7.29
CA THR A 45 23.57 11.98 8.14
C THR A 45 23.00 11.03 9.17
N ASP A 46 22.71 11.55 10.34
CA ASP A 46 22.07 10.85 11.45
C ASP A 46 20.83 11.66 11.88
N ASN A 47 19.66 11.05 11.82
CA ASN A 47 18.41 11.69 12.15
C ASN A 47 17.66 10.92 13.23
N TRP A 48 17.12 11.62 14.21
CA TRP A 48 16.24 11.09 15.23
C TRP A 48 14.90 11.83 15.15
N GLY A 49 13.81 11.08 15.22
CA GLY A 49 12.46 11.64 15.20
C GLY A 49 11.51 10.91 16.14
N LEU A 50 10.47 11.61 16.56
CA LEU A 50 9.23 11.03 17.03
C LEU A 50 8.28 11.08 15.84
N GLU A 51 7.88 9.92 15.37
CA GLU A 51 7.18 9.79 14.09
C GLU A 51 5.85 9.06 14.25
N SER A 52 4.89 9.41 13.41
CA SER A 52 3.60 8.74 13.31
C SER A 52 3.64 7.65 12.26
N GLY A 53 3.01 6.49 12.58
CA GLY A 53 2.73 5.49 11.56
C GLY A 53 3.89 4.60 11.16
N LEU A 54 4.93 4.48 11.99
CA LEU A 54 6.10 3.63 11.72
C LEU A 54 5.76 2.13 11.59
N SER A 55 4.75 1.65 12.30
CA SER A 55 4.21 0.31 12.13
C SER A 55 2.98 0.29 11.23
N SER A 56 2.09 1.27 11.39
CA SER A 56 0.86 1.35 10.59
C SER A 56 0.26 2.74 10.69
N SER A 57 0.12 3.43 9.58
CA SER A 57 -0.36 4.82 9.52
C SER A 57 -1.51 5.12 10.48
N SER A 58 -1.39 6.19 11.26
CA SER A 58 -2.43 6.67 12.17
C SER A 58 -3.65 7.12 11.37
N ARG A 59 -4.84 6.71 11.83
CA ARG A 59 -6.08 6.96 11.11
C ARG A 59 -7.30 6.78 11.99
N PHE A 60 -8.41 7.35 11.56
CA PHE A 60 -9.74 6.99 12.06
C PHE A 60 -10.74 6.95 10.92
N GLY A 61 -11.85 6.25 11.12
CA GLY A 61 -12.84 6.11 10.08
C GLY A 61 -14.19 5.68 10.59
N LEU A 62 -15.15 5.77 9.70
CA LEU A 62 -16.51 5.31 9.87
C LEU A 62 -16.76 4.18 8.88
N LYS A 63 -17.34 3.11 9.35
CA LYS A 63 -17.87 2.04 8.49
C LYS A 63 -19.27 1.67 8.95
N GLY A 64 -20.09 1.31 7.99
CA GLY A 64 -21.44 0.84 8.26
C GLY A 64 -21.91 -0.07 7.15
N GLN A 65 -22.88 -0.92 7.47
CA GLN A 65 -23.54 -1.77 6.48
C GLN A 65 -24.98 -2.02 6.86
N GLU A 66 -25.80 -2.24 5.86
CA GLU A 66 -27.21 -2.59 6.00
C GLU A 66 -27.51 -3.82 5.15
N GLN A 67 -28.15 -4.80 5.74
CA GLN A 67 -28.68 -5.96 5.03
C GLN A 67 -30.06 -5.61 4.46
N ILE A 68 -30.14 -5.43 3.14
CA ILE A 68 -31.37 -5.04 2.44
C ILE A 68 -32.30 -6.27 2.23
N SER A 69 -31.68 -7.44 1.95
CA SER A 69 -32.35 -8.73 1.83
C SER A 69 -31.42 -9.86 2.24
N GLU A 70 -31.88 -11.11 2.20
CA GLU A 70 -31.02 -12.28 2.52
C GLU A 70 -29.74 -12.29 1.70
N ASP A 71 -29.82 -11.89 0.42
CA ASP A 71 -28.70 -11.97 -0.54
C ASP A 71 -28.08 -10.60 -0.86
N LEU A 72 -28.50 -9.50 -0.21
CA LEU A 72 -28.05 -8.16 -0.55
C LEU A 72 -27.66 -7.35 0.69
N THR A 73 -26.39 -6.99 0.77
CA THR A 73 -25.87 -6.04 1.77
C THR A 73 -25.27 -4.84 1.07
N VAL A 74 -25.58 -3.65 1.55
CA VAL A 74 -24.95 -2.39 1.13
C VAL A 74 -24.17 -1.83 2.30
N GLY A 75 -22.94 -1.38 2.06
CA GLY A 75 -22.12 -0.81 3.11
C GLY A 75 -21.19 0.28 2.59
N PHE A 76 -20.61 1.03 3.51
CA PHE A 76 -19.65 2.09 3.22
C PHE A 76 -18.47 2.05 4.17
N GLN A 77 -17.37 2.68 3.75
CA GLN A 77 -16.20 2.94 4.57
C GLN A 77 -15.62 4.31 4.20
N LEU A 78 -15.37 5.13 5.21
CA LEU A 78 -14.72 6.44 5.11
C LEU A 78 -13.54 6.43 6.08
N GLU A 79 -12.30 6.61 5.59
CA GLU A 79 -11.11 6.56 6.42
C GLU A 79 -10.22 7.78 6.18
N HIS A 80 -9.93 8.52 7.25
CA HIS A 80 -9.06 9.69 7.31
C HIS A 80 -7.71 9.31 7.91
N GLY A 81 -6.62 9.75 7.27
CA GLY A 81 -5.26 9.61 7.79
C GLY A 81 -4.77 10.88 8.45
N PHE A 82 -3.99 10.75 9.50
CA PHE A 82 -3.37 11.89 10.19
C PHE A 82 -1.98 11.53 10.75
N SER A 83 -1.17 12.54 11.02
CA SER A 83 0.09 12.43 11.73
C SER A 83 -0.17 12.63 13.22
N ALA A 84 0.12 11.60 14.03
CA ALA A 84 -0.19 11.64 15.46
C ALA A 84 0.87 12.38 16.28
N ASP A 85 2.03 12.65 15.72
CA ASP A 85 3.16 13.38 16.33
C ASP A 85 2.91 14.89 16.36
N ASP A 86 2.23 15.44 15.33
CA ASP A 86 1.98 16.88 15.21
C ASP A 86 0.50 17.26 15.01
N GLY A 87 -0.38 16.28 14.79
CA GLY A 87 -1.82 16.47 14.61
C GLY A 87 -2.23 16.94 13.21
N SER A 88 -1.34 16.93 12.23
CA SER A 88 -1.65 17.31 10.86
C SER A 88 -2.43 16.25 10.10
N ASP A 89 -3.13 16.65 9.03
CA ASP A 89 -3.76 15.74 8.09
C ASP A 89 -2.68 15.01 7.26
N ALA A 90 -2.81 13.71 7.05
CA ALA A 90 -1.90 12.95 6.18
C ALA A 90 -2.00 13.38 4.70
N ASP A 91 -3.15 13.92 4.30
CA ASP A 91 -3.39 14.53 3.00
C ASP A 91 -4.28 15.77 3.20
N SER A 92 -3.72 16.95 3.04
CA SER A 92 -4.42 18.21 3.24
C SER A 92 -5.48 18.51 2.15
N THR A 93 -5.49 17.75 1.06
CA THR A 93 -6.39 17.96 -0.08
C THR A 93 -7.66 17.10 0.00
N LYS A 94 -7.62 15.99 0.74
CA LYS A 94 -8.69 14.99 0.80
C LYS A 94 -9.04 14.63 2.25
N ALA A 95 -10.28 14.89 2.66
CA ALA A 95 -10.75 14.55 4.01
C ALA A 95 -10.71 13.03 4.30
N PHE A 96 -11.04 12.20 3.32
CA PHE A 96 -10.99 10.74 3.40
C PHE A 96 -9.99 10.20 2.38
N SER A 97 -8.72 10.53 2.59
CA SER A 97 -7.65 10.24 1.65
C SER A 97 -7.32 8.75 1.54
N ARG A 98 -7.66 7.95 2.57
CA ARG A 98 -7.32 6.53 2.63
C ARG A 98 -8.40 5.65 1.98
N GLU A 99 -9.64 5.74 2.46
CA GLU A 99 -10.79 5.03 1.92
C GLU A 99 -11.98 5.99 1.87
N SER A 100 -12.70 6.01 0.77
CA SER A 100 -13.99 6.67 0.60
C SER A 100 -14.80 5.84 -0.38
N ARG A 101 -15.47 4.79 0.11
CA ARG A 101 -16.12 3.81 -0.75
C ARG A 101 -17.50 3.42 -0.29
N LEU A 102 -18.33 3.11 -1.27
CA LEU A 102 -19.57 2.33 -1.14
C LEU A 102 -19.30 0.92 -1.68
N TYR A 103 -19.94 -0.10 -1.09
CA TYR A 103 -19.90 -1.44 -1.64
C TYR A 103 -21.26 -2.12 -1.58
N VAL A 104 -21.48 -3.01 -2.53
CA VAL A 104 -22.66 -3.86 -2.63
C VAL A 104 -22.19 -5.32 -2.66
N LYS A 105 -22.61 -6.08 -1.65
CA LYS A 105 -22.28 -7.51 -1.50
C LYS A 105 -23.50 -8.35 -1.79
N THR A 106 -23.32 -9.37 -2.62
CA THR A 106 -24.33 -10.37 -2.98
C THR A 106 -23.70 -11.77 -2.98
N ASP A 107 -24.50 -12.81 -3.19
CA ASP A 107 -23.99 -14.18 -3.40
C ASP A 107 -23.14 -14.32 -4.67
N TYR A 108 -23.25 -13.38 -5.59
CA TYR A 108 -22.45 -13.33 -6.82
C TYR A 108 -21.14 -12.57 -6.67
N GLY A 109 -20.84 -12.01 -5.49
CA GLY A 109 -19.62 -11.25 -5.21
C GLY A 109 -19.88 -9.86 -4.66
N THR A 110 -18.82 -9.07 -4.59
CA THR A 110 -18.87 -7.70 -4.05
C THR A 110 -18.40 -6.69 -5.09
N LEU A 111 -19.22 -5.67 -5.31
CA LEU A 111 -18.89 -4.49 -6.13
C LEU A 111 -18.50 -3.34 -5.19
N HIS A 112 -17.36 -2.72 -5.46
CA HIS A 112 -16.84 -1.56 -4.72
C HIS A 112 -16.79 -0.35 -5.64
N MET A 113 -17.12 0.85 -5.13
CA MET A 113 -17.10 2.10 -5.87
C MET A 113 -16.57 3.22 -4.99
N GLY A 114 -15.69 4.07 -5.53
CA GLY A 114 -15.17 5.25 -4.84
C GLY A 114 -13.65 5.38 -4.88
N ARG A 115 -13.03 5.75 -3.76
CA ARG A 115 -11.58 5.84 -3.58
C ARG A 115 -11.09 4.73 -2.65
N PHE A 116 -10.14 3.94 -3.13
CA PHE A 116 -9.49 2.85 -2.37
C PHE A 116 -8.17 2.44 -3.03
N GLY A 117 -7.42 1.54 -2.40
CA GLY A 117 -6.18 1.00 -2.97
C GLY A 117 -6.43 0.25 -4.27
N ALA A 118 -5.50 0.35 -5.23
CA ALA A 118 -5.46 -0.51 -6.41
C ALA A 118 -5.29 -1.98 -6.01
N LEU A 119 -5.54 -2.93 -6.92
CA LEU A 119 -5.33 -4.37 -6.64
C LEU A 119 -3.89 -4.68 -6.26
N ASP A 120 -2.94 -3.87 -6.71
CA ASP A 120 -1.50 -3.97 -6.48
C ASP A 120 -0.93 -2.81 -5.64
N ALA A 121 -1.77 -2.17 -4.81
CA ALA A 121 -1.34 -1.03 -4.01
C ALA A 121 -0.49 -1.41 -2.78
N GLY A 122 -0.50 -2.67 -2.35
CA GLY A 122 0.07 -3.10 -1.08
C GLY A 122 -0.71 -2.56 0.14
N THR A 123 -1.86 -1.92 -0.08
CA THR A 123 -2.70 -1.31 0.97
C THR A 123 -4.12 -1.07 0.47
N GLY A 124 -5.07 -1.11 1.41
CA GLY A 124 -6.49 -0.85 1.09
C GLY A 124 -7.34 -2.10 1.11
N SER A 125 -8.64 -1.91 0.86
CA SER A 125 -9.65 -2.95 1.10
C SER A 125 -9.84 -3.94 -0.05
N VAL A 126 -9.31 -3.65 -1.24
CA VAL A 126 -9.37 -4.54 -2.41
C VAL A 126 -7.99 -4.98 -2.89
N ASP A 127 -6.94 -4.48 -2.25
CA ASP A 127 -5.57 -4.86 -2.52
C ASP A 127 -5.33 -6.35 -2.27
N VAL A 128 -4.50 -6.97 -3.12
CA VAL A 128 -4.15 -8.40 -3.00
C VAL A 128 -2.65 -8.62 -2.79
N VAL A 129 -1.80 -7.62 -3.04
CA VAL A 129 -0.33 -7.74 -2.97
C VAL A 129 0.19 -7.72 -1.54
N ALA A 130 -0.51 -7.04 -0.62
CA ALA A 130 -0.12 -7.04 0.79
C ALA A 130 -0.03 -8.45 1.39
N ASP A 131 -0.80 -9.41 0.88
CA ASP A 131 -0.81 -10.80 1.34
C ASP A 131 0.31 -11.66 0.73
N PHE A 132 1.12 -11.10 -0.18
CA PHE A 132 2.23 -11.80 -0.83
C PHE A 132 3.54 -11.73 -0.05
N THR A 133 3.59 -10.93 1.01
CA THR A 133 4.76 -10.79 1.90
C THR A 133 4.36 -10.88 3.37
N ALA A 134 5.32 -11.11 4.25
CA ALA A 134 5.07 -11.20 5.68
C ALA A 134 4.67 -9.84 6.29
N SER A 135 5.18 -8.74 5.73
CA SER A 135 5.11 -7.38 6.26
C SER A 135 4.28 -6.40 5.41
N GLY A 136 3.51 -6.92 4.42
CA GLY A 136 2.83 -6.04 3.48
C GLY A 136 3.82 -5.15 2.71
N THR A 137 3.71 -3.83 2.82
CA THR A 137 4.63 -2.87 2.20
C THR A 137 5.86 -2.53 3.05
N GLY A 138 5.95 -3.04 4.28
CA GLY A 138 7.06 -2.79 5.19
C GLY A 138 6.72 -1.89 6.38
N TYR A 139 7.75 -1.49 7.12
CA TYR A 139 7.66 -0.68 8.34
C TYR A 139 8.68 0.46 8.31
N GLY A 140 8.38 1.56 9.02
CA GLY A 140 9.20 2.75 8.93
C GLY A 140 9.28 3.25 7.49
N THR A 141 10.48 3.59 7.07
CA THR A 141 10.79 3.97 5.70
C THR A 141 11.65 2.94 4.95
N ASN A 142 12.34 2.03 5.69
CA ASN A 142 13.32 1.11 5.09
C ASN A 142 13.30 -0.30 5.70
N ILE A 143 12.41 -0.62 6.63
CA ILE A 143 12.37 -1.93 7.28
C ILE A 143 11.41 -2.85 6.52
N ASN A 144 11.96 -3.92 5.92
CA ASN A 144 11.19 -4.82 5.06
C ASN A 144 10.45 -4.06 3.94
N ASP A 145 11.08 -3.01 3.39
CA ASP A 145 10.47 -2.11 2.42
C ASP A 145 10.24 -2.81 1.07
N GLN A 146 9.04 -3.31 0.89
CA GLN A 146 8.62 -3.93 -0.34
C GLN A 146 8.22 -2.90 -1.42
N GLY A 147 7.93 -1.67 -1.03
CA GLY A 147 7.58 -0.59 -1.95
C GLY A 147 8.73 -0.16 -2.87
N ARG A 148 9.99 -0.46 -2.49
CA ARG A 148 11.16 -0.26 -3.35
C ARG A 148 11.51 -1.48 -4.18
N VAL A 149 11.15 -2.67 -3.70
CA VAL A 149 11.38 -3.94 -4.42
C VAL A 149 10.31 -4.18 -5.46
N PHE A 150 9.07 -3.79 -5.17
CA PHE A 150 7.93 -3.91 -6.06
C PHE A 150 7.43 -2.53 -6.47
N ASN A 151 7.20 -2.34 -7.75
CA ASN A 151 6.45 -1.19 -8.19
C ASN A 151 4.97 -1.42 -7.86
N THR A 152 4.35 -0.48 -7.16
CA THR A 152 2.97 -0.60 -6.70
C THR A 152 2.17 0.64 -7.07
N ASN A 153 0.92 0.44 -7.50
CA ASN A 153 -0.02 1.53 -7.66
C ASN A 153 -0.56 1.95 -6.29
N GLY A 154 -0.87 3.20 -6.11
CA GLY A 154 -1.38 3.73 -4.85
C GLY A 154 -2.89 3.58 -4.70
N ARG A 155 -3.49 4.52 -3.97
CA ARG A 155 -4.96 4.68 -3.89
C ARG A 155 -5.46 5.48 -5.06
N LEU A 156 -6.51 4.97 -5.71
CA LEU A 156 -7.07 5.54 -6.92
C LEU A 156 -8.44 6.14 -6.65
N ASP A 157 -8.71 7.29 -7.25
CA ASP A 157 -10.02 7.94 -7.26
C ASP A 157 -10.93 7.32 -8.32
N ASN A 158 -12.23 7.54 -8.22
CA ASN A 158 -13.22 7.19 -9.25
C ASN A 158 -13.12 5.74 -9.70
N SER A 159 -12.89 4.86 -8.74
CA SER A 159 -12.60 3.45 -8.96
C SER A 159 -13.84 2.59 -8.84
N ILE A 160 -13.87 1.52 -9.63
CA ILE A 160 -14.85 0.44 -9.55
C ILE A 160 -14.06 -0.86 -9.49
N ALA A 161 -14.35 -1.70 -8.47
CA ALA A 161 -13.73 -3.01 -8.33
C ALA A 161 -14.78 -4.08 -8.06
N TYR A 162 -14.53 -5.27 -8.55
CA TYR A 162 -15.33 -6.45 -8.31
C TYR A 162 -14.47 -7.57 -7.72
N THR A 163 -14.99 -8.21 -6.68
CA THR A 163 -14.42 -9.40 -6.06
C THR A 163 -15.43 -10.53 -6.14
N SER A 164 -15.08 -11.66 -6.78
CA SER A 164 -15.96 -12.82 -6.92
C SER A 164 -16.19 -13.53 -5.58
N PRO A 165 -17.22 -14.37 -5.47
CA PRO A 165 -17.24 -15.41 -4.45
C PRO A 165 -16.04 -16.34 -4.62
N GLU A 166 -15.64 -17.01 -3.53
CA GLU A 166 -14.66 -18.07 -3.60
C GLU A 166 -15.22 -19.30 -4.37
N PHE A 167 -14.43 -19.84 -5.28
CA PHE A 167 -14.73 -21.10 -5.95
C PHE A 167 -13.46 -21.94 -6.07
N ALA A 168 -13.54 -23.19 -5.67
CA ALA A 168 -12.38 -24.11 -5.65
C ALA A 168 -11.14 -23.57 -4.94
N GLY A 169 -11.33 -22.78 -3.86
CA GLY A 169 -10.25 -22.12 -3.12
C GLY A 169 -9.70 -20.87 -3.79
N MET A 170 -10.31 -20.37 -4.88
CA MET A 170 -9.85 -19.20 -5.63
C MET A 170 -10.87 -18.06 -5.57
N THR A 171 -10.36 -16.83 -5.60
CA THR A 171 -11.13 -15.59 -5.73
C THR A 171 -10.58 -14.78 -6.90
N LEU A 172 -11.45 -14.27 -7.76
CA LEU A 172 -11.11 -13.38 -8.87
C LEU A 172 -11.39 -11.93 -8.48
N HIS A 173 -10.53 -11.04 -8.95
CA HIS A 173 -10.66 -9.61 -8.73
C HIS A 173 -10.50 -8.88 -10.06
N ALA A 174 -11.31 -7.84 -10.27
CA ALA A 174 -11.18 -6.94 -11.41
C ALA A 174 -11.39 -5.50 -10.94
N MET A 175 -10.62 -4.56 -11.46
CA MET A 175 -10.70 -3.16 -11.07
C MET A 175 -10.40 -2.23 -12.23
N THR A 176 -11.08 -1.10 -12.25
CA THR A 176 -10.75 0.04 -13.11
C THR A 176 -10.87 1.34 -12.33
N SER A 177 -10.07 2.35 -12.70
CA SER A 177 -10.26 3.75 -12.32
C SER A 177 -10.64 4.55 -13.55
N LEU A 178 -11.67 5.41 -13.44
CA LEU A 178 -12.17 6.24 -14.54
C LEU A 178 -11.39 7.55 -14.71
N GLY A 179 -10.42 7.79 -13.85
CA GLY A 179 -9.56 8.96 -13.84
C GLY A 179 -9.00 9.20 -12.45
N ASN A 180 -7.70 9.15 -12.34
CA ASN A 180 -6.98 9.34 -11.09
C ASN A 180 -6.38 10.75 -10.97
N ASP A 181 -6.75 11.64 -11.85
CA ASP A 181 -6.10 12.93 -11.94
C ASP A 181 -6.65 13.99 -10.98
N LYS A 182 -5.76 14.89 -10.60
CA LYS A 182 -5.99 15.98 -9.65
C LYS A 182 -6.21 17.25 -10.44
N GLY A 183 -7.41 17.53 -10.84
CA GLY A 183 -7.60 18.80 -11.50
C GLY A 183 -8.99 18.96 -12.08
N ASP A 184 -9.11 19.91 -13.00
CA ASP A 184 -10.35 20.21 -13.71
C ASP A 184 -10.62 19.24 -14.88
N ALA A 185 -9.77 18.21 -15.07
CA ALA A 185 -9.93 17.22 -16.10
C ALA A 185 -11.20 16.37 -15.83
N LYS A 186 -11.97 16.15 -16.89
CA LYS A 186 -13.17 15.34 -16.80
C LYS A 186 -12.81 13.87 -16.75
N GLU A 187 -13.40 13.15 -15.80
CA GLU A 187 -13.32 11.70 -15.73
C GLU A 187 -13.60 11.04 -17.09
N ALA A 188 -12.88 9.95 -17.39
CA ALA A 188 -12.99 9.22 -18.64
C ALA A 188 -12.70 10.04 -19.91
N SER A 189 -12.06 11.22 -19.80
CA SER A 189 -11.50 11.93 -20.95
C SER A 189 -10.17 11.29 -21.38
N SER A 190 -9.68 11.61 -22.56
CA SER A 190 -8.36 11.18 -23.06
C SER A 190 -7.19 11.80 -22.27
N ASP A 191 -7.48 12.73 -21.38
CA ASP A 191 -6.47 13.57 -20.69
C ASP A 191 -6.20 13.09 -19.27
N VAL A 192 -6.78 11.96 -18.83
CA VAL A 192 -6.63 11.43 -17.48
C VAL A 192 -6.09 10.01 -17.49
N ASP A 193 -5.23 9.71 -16.54
CA ASP A 193 -4.72 8.36 -16.33
C ASP A 193 -5.83 7.41 -15.89
N ARG A 194 -5.85 6.20 -16.47
CA ARG A 194 -6.80 5.15 -16.15
C ARG A 194 -6.07 3.89 -15.71
N TYR A 195 -6.57 3.28 -14.69
CA TYR A 195 -6.08 2.00 -14.20
C TYR A 195 -7.01 0.86 -14.62
N TYR A 196 -6.41 -0.25 -15.02
CA TYR A 196 -7.06 -1.53 -15.25
C TYR A 196 -6.29 -2.62 -14.53
N GLY A 197 -6.97 -3.42 -13.72
CA GLY A 197 -6.34 -4.51 -12.96
C GLY A 197 -7.19 -5.77 -12.97
N LEU A 198 -6.52 -6.91 -13.08
CA LEU A 198 -7.09 -8.25 -12.90
C LEU A 198 -6.21 -9.02 -11.92
N ALA A 199 -6.83 -9.74 -10.99
CA ALA A 199 -6.10 -10.60 -10.08
C ALA A 199 -6.84 -11.91 -9.80
N VAL A 200 -6.07 -12.92 -9.43
CA VAL A 200 -6.54 -14.16 -8.84
C VAL A 200 -5.76 -14.42 -7.57
N THR A 201 -6.46 -14.77 -6.51
CA THR A 201 -5.86 -15.25 -5.26
C THR A 201 -6.43 -16.62 -4.93
N GLY A 202 -5.70 -17.42 -4.20
CA GLY A 202 -6.17 -18.74 -3.80
C GLY A 202 -5.49 -19.27 -2.55
N GLN A 203 -6.22 -20.13 -1.82
CA GLN A 203 -5.75 -20.80 -0.62
C GLN A 203 -6.13 -22.30 -0.68
N TRP A 204 -5.14 -23.16 -0.58
CA TRP A 204 -5.31 -24.62 -0.61
C TRP A 204 -4.55 -25.25 0.57
N GLY A 205 -5.28 -25.51 1.65
CA GLY A 205 -4.65 -25.96 2.90
C GLY A 205 -3.65 -24.91 3.42
N ASN A 206 -2.40 -25.32 3.57
CA ASN A 206 -1.32 -24.46 4.05
C ASN A 206 -0.65 -23.60 2.97
N CYS A 207 -1.04 -23.77 1.70
CA CYS A 207 -0.44 -23.09 0.57
C CYS A 207 -1.37 -21.97 0.07
N GLY A 208 -0.88 -20.76 -0.02
CA GLY A 208 -1.54 -19.63 -0.67
C GLY A 208 -0.78 -19.16 -1.90
N ALA A 209 -1.48 -18.65 -2.90
CA ALA A 209 -0.88 -18.06 -4.09
C ALA A 209 -1.74 -16.94 -4.65
N GLY A 210 -1.12 -16.01 -5.37
CA GLY A 210 -1.83 -14.95 -6.08
C GLY A 210 -1.03 -14.40 -7.23
N LEU A 211 -1.77 -13.79 -8.16
CA LEU A 211 -1.23 -13.09 -9.31
C LEU A 211 -2.09 -11.86 -9.55
N VAL A 212 -1.46 -10.72 -9.76
CA VAL A 212 -2.11 -9.51 -10.24
C VAL A 212 -1.40 -9.01 -11.49
N VAL A 213 -2.18 -8.57 -12.46
CA VAL A 213 -1.72 -7.87 -13.66
C VAL A 213 -2.49 -6.57 -13.73
N SER A 214 -1.77 -5.47 -13.84
CA SER A 214 -2.38 -4.15 -13.99
C SER A 214 -1.71 -3.37 -15.11
N GLN A 215 -2.47 -2.41 -15.64
CA GLN A 215 -2.03 -1.45 -16.63
C GLN A 215 -2.54 -0.07 -16.23
N VAL A 216 -1.69 0.94 -16.38
CA VAL A 216 -2.09 2.35 -16.37
C VAL A 216 -1.98 2.88 -17.79
N ASP A 217 -3.13 3.23 -18.36
CA ASP A 217 -3.25 3.97 -19.63
C ASP A 217 -3.04 5.45 -19.29
N ARG A 218 -1.96 6.03 -19.78
CA ARG A 218 -1.58 7.43 -19.52
C ARG A 218 -2.40 8.36 -20.38
N GLY A 219 -3.01 9.35 -19.75
CA GLY A 219 -3.74 10.40 -20.45
C GLY A 219 -2.80 11.29 -21.28
N HIS A 220 -3.31 11.86 -22.37
CA HIS A 220 -2.58 12.80 -23.25
C HIS A 220 -2.29 14.15 -22.58
N VAL A 221 -1.94 14.20 -21.31
CA VAL A 221 -1.56 15.43 -20.62
C VAL A 221 -0.13 15.79 -20.99
N GLN A 222 0.00 16.70 -21.87
CA GLN A 222 1.04 17.70 -22.24
C GLN A 222 2.46 17.64 -21.62
N SER A 223 2.87 16.57 -21.01
CA SER A 223 4.26 16.37 -20.64
C SER A 223 4.86 15.34 -21.56
N ALA A 224 5.68 15.78 -22.51
CA ALA A 224 6.44 14.94 -23.43
C ALA A 224 7.39 13.94 -22.72
N LEU A 225 7.26 13.80 -21.40
CA LEU A 225 8.08 12.97 -20.55
C LEU A 225 7.35 11.72 -20.00
N TYR A 226 6.01 11.56 -20.24
CA TYR A 226 5.18 10.52 -19.61
C TYR A 226 4.13 9.92 -20.55
N ASP A 227 4.47 9.72 -21.81
CA ASP A 227 3.49 9.31 -22.83
C ASP A 227 3.30 7.79 -22.94
N ASP A 228 4.05 6.99 -22.17
CA ASP A 228 3.99 5.53 -22.27
C ASP A 228 3.13 4.90 -21.16
N ASP A 229 2.21 4.02 -21.59
CA ASP A 229 1.44 3.15 -20.69
C ASP A 229 2.35 2.30 -19.83
N SER A 230 1.94 2.06 -18.61
CA SER A 230 2.67 1.16 -17.72
C SER A 230 1.95 -0.17 -17.51
N THR A 231 2.73 -1.23 -17.41
CA THR A 231 2.25 -2.59 -17.09
C THR A 231 2.96 -3.09 -15.84
N ASN A 232 2.21 -3.62 -14.90
CA ASN A 232 2.71 -4.19 -13.67
C ASN A 232 2.20 -5.62 -13.48
N VAL A 233 3.08 -6.56 -13.15
CA VAL A 233 2.76 -7.96 -12.88
C VAL A 233 3.39 -8.34 -11.56
N THR A 234 2.58 -8.74 -10.58
CA THR A 234 3.06 -9.21 -9.28
C THR A 234 2.47 -10.59 -8.99
N ALA A 235 3.34 -11.53 -8.63
CA ALA A 235 2.96 -12.88 -8.22
C ALA A 235 3.54 -13.20 -6.83
N GLY A 236 2.77 -13.93 -6.03
CA GLY A 236 3.20 -14.35 -4.70
C GLY A 236 2.74 -15.76 -4.37
N VAL A 237 3.54 -16.45 -3.58
CA VAL A 237 3.19 -17.74 -2.97
C VAL A 237 3.58 -17.71 -1.50
N ASN A 238 2.81 -18.42 -0.68
CA ASN A 238 3.14 -18.59 0.72
C ASN A 238 2.85 -20.00 1.19
N TYR A 239 3.54 -20.40 2.23
CA TYR A 239 3.31 -21.69 2.87
C TYR A 239 3.40 -21.59 4.39
N ASP A 240 2.37 -22.07 5.07
CA ASP A 240 2.32 -22.13 6.53
C ASP A 240 2.84 -23.50 7.03
N PHE A 241 4.01 -23.45 7.68
CA PHE A 241 4.64 -24.63 8.29
C PHE A 241 4.09 -24.93 9.70
N GLY A 242 3.13 -24.14 10.20
CA GLY A 242 2.60 -24.23 11.56
C GLY A 242 3.46 -23.53 12.61
N VAL A 243 4.77 -23.50 12.44
CA VAL A 243 5.72 -22.78 13.32
C VAL A 243 6.14 -21.44 12.75
N ALA A 244 6.01 -21.26 11.45
CA ALA A 244 6.28 -20.03 10.72
C ALA A 244 5.57 -20.07 9.37
N LYS A 245 5.25 -18.92 8.81
CA LYS A 245 4.75 -18.77 7.45
C LYS A 245 5.81 -18.10 6.59
N ALA A 246 6.20 -18.73 5.50
CA ALA A 246 7.15 -18.21 4.54
C ALA A 246 6.42 -17.69 3.29
N PHE A 247 6.98 -16.66 2.66
CA PHE A 247 6.43 -16.00 1.49
C PHE A 247 7.53 -15.78 0.47
N LEU A 248 7.22 -15.99 -0.79
CA LEU A 248 8.05 -15.62 -1.93
C LEU A 248 7.18 -14.82 -2.90
N ALA A 249 7.63 -13.63 -3.25
CA ALA A 249 6.94 -12.79 -4.22
C ALA A 249 7.91 -12.24 -5.27
N ALA A 250 7.39 -12.02 -6.46
CA ALA A 250 8.12 -11.42 -7.58
C ALA A 250 7.25 -10.38 -8.28
N ASN A 251 7.89 -9.33 -8.76
CA ASN A 251 7.26 -8.24 -9.48
C ASN A 251 8.02 -7.96 -10.77
N TYR A 252 7.30 -7.63 -11.82
CA TYR A 252 7.83 -7.06 -13.05
C TYR A 252 7.01 -5.83 -13.42
N TYR A 253 7.69 -4.74 -13.66
CA TYR A 253 7.11 -3.47 -14.10
C TYR A 253 7.75 -3.04 -15.41
N LYS A 254 6.94 -2.49 -16.31
CA LYS A 254 7.39 -1.79 -17.52
C LYS A 254 6.51 -0.56 -17.75
N GLY A 255 7.11 0.57 -18.07
CA GLY A 255 6.41 1.81 -18.41
C GLY A 255 7.31 3.02 -18.34
N GLY A 256 6.89 4.12 -18.98
CA GLY A 256 7.50 5.42 -18.79
C GLY A 256 6.99 6.04 -17.52
N GLU A 257 7.76 6.08 -16.45
CA GLU A 257 7.49 6.85 -15.24
C GLU A 257 8.68 7.71 -14.88
N GLU A 258 8.37 8.88 -14.26
CA GLU A 258 9.35 9.54 -13.44
C GLU A 258 9.71 8.58 -12.32
N LEU A 259 10.78 7.82 -12.51
CA LEU A 259 11.39 7.15 -11.41
C LEU A 259 11.79 8.23 -10.43
N LYS A 260 10.92 8.49 -9.48
CA LYS A 260 11.31 9.04 -8.20
C LYS A 260 12.10 7.95 -7.45
N ALA A 261 13.15 7.46 -8.11
CA ALA A 261 14.26 6.92 -7.37
C ALA A 261 14.57 8.01 -6.36
N ALA A 262 14.64 7.66 -5.08
CA ALA A 262 14.61 8.59 -3.95
C ALA A 262 15.56 9.79 -4.05
N HIS A 263 16.30 9.96 -5.11
CA HIS A 263 17.36 10.96 -5.26
C HIS A 263 17.76 11.33 -6.70
N SER A 264 17.03 10.93 -7.75
CA SER A 264 17.34 11.44 -9.08
C SER A 264 16.07 11.88 -9.81
N ASP A 265 16.09 13.10 -10.36
CA ASP A 265 15.08 13.64 -11.27
C ASP A 265 15.22 13.02 -12.68
N VAL A 266 15.52 11.73 -12.76
CA VAL A 266 15.75 11.03 -14.02
C VAL A 266 14.47 10.49 -14.54
N VAL A 267 14.07 11.00 -15.69
CA VAL A 267 12.98 10.46 -16.52
C VAL A 267 13.58 9.41 -17.44
N ALA A 268 13.07 8.19 -17.34
CA ALA A 268 13.45 7.10 -18.19
C ALA A 268 12.28 6.78 -19.14
N GLU A 269 12.50 6.96 -20.44
CA GLU A 269 11.65 6.37 -21.46
C GLU A 269 11.88 4.84 -21.44
N ASP A 270 10.82 4.03 -21.58
CA ASP A 270 10.89 2.55 -21.63
C ASP A 270 11.54 1.86 -20.39
N TYR A 271 11.38 2.41 -19.21
CA TYR A 271 11.89 1.79 -18.00
C TYR A 271 11.23 0.43 -17.71
N SER A 272 12.04 -0.55 -17.30
CA SER A 272 11.54 -1.79 -16.76
C SER A 272 12.29 -2.16 -15.47
N GLN A 273 11.60 -2.83 -14.56
CA GLN A 273 12.17 -3.31 -13.30
C GLN A 273 11.63 -4.70 -12.99
N TRP A 274 12.46 -5.54 -12.43
CA TRP A 274 12.01 -6.76 -11.76
C TRP A 274 12.44 -6.73 -10.30
N GLY A 275 11.64 -7.33 -9.43
CA GLY A 275 11.93 -7.43 -8.01
C GLY A 275 11.55 -8.80 -7.48
N VAL A 276 12.26 -9.26 -6.46
CA VAL A 276 11.97 -10.52 -5.73
C VAL A 276 12.10 -10.26 -4.24
N SER A 277 11.17 -10.79 -3.47
CA SER A 277 11.18 -10.76 -2.00
C SER A 277 10.95 -12.13 -1.42
N LEU A 278 11.77 -12.48 -0.44
CA LEU A 278 11.56 -13.60 0.46
C LEU A 278 11.30 -13.07 1.87
N SER A 279 10.20 -13.49 2.49
CA SER A 279 9.87 -13.04 3.84
C SER A 279 9.30 -14.16 4.70
N VAL A 280 9.39 -13.99 6.02
CA VAL A 280 8.92 -14.96 7.00
C VAL A 280 8.23 -14.24 8.15
N ALA A 281 7.09 -14.77 8.55
CA ALA A 281 6.39 -14.39 9.79
C ALA A 281 6.38 -15.58 10.74
N ALA A 282 6.81 -15.37 11.99
CA ALA A 282 6.85 -16.41 13.01
C ALA A 282 6.36 -15.91 14.37
N PRO A 283 5.50 -16.67 15.08
CA PRO A 283 5.17 -16.41 16.47
C PRO A 283 6.38 -16.75 17.34
N ILE A 284 6.96 -15.76 18.01
CA ILE A 284 8.14 -15.93 18.87
C ILE A 284 7.94 -15.21 20.19
N ALA A 285 8.21 -15.85 21.32
CA ALA A 285 8.21 -15.26 22.65
C ALA A 285 6.95 -14.46 23.02
N GLY A 286 5.79 -14.92 22.54
CA GLY A 286 4.50 -14.28 22.79
C GLY A 286 4.16 -13.11 21.87
N GLY A 287 5.06 -12.74 20.96
CA GLY A 287 4.88 -11.75 19.91
C GLY A 287 4.99 -12.35 18.52
N LYS A 288 5.16 -11.50 17.52
CA LYS A 288 5.32 -11.87 16.11
C LYS A 288 6.60 -11.24 15.56
N LEU A 289 7.50 -12.08 15.04
CA LEU A 289 8.68 -11.67 14.28
C LEU A 289 8.36 -11.72 12.79
N GLU A 290 8.70 -10.67 12.06
CA GLU A 290 8.61 -10.58 10.62
C GLU A 290 9.95 -10.15 10.05
N THR A 291 10.46 -10.89 9.09
CA THR A 291 11.72 -10.62 8.42
C THR A 291 11.54 -10.66 6.92
N ALA A 292 12.25 -9.84 6.20
CA ALA A 292 12.28 -9.89 4.74
C ALA A 292 13.66 -9.58 4.19
N VAL A 293 13.94 -10.13 3.02
CA VAL A 293 15.02 -9.72 2.14
C VAL A 293 14.43 -9.51 0.76
N GLY A 294 14.75 -8.37 0.16
CA GLY A 294 14.29 -7.98 -1.16
C GLY A 294 15.43 -7.54 -2.05
N TYR A 295 15.28 -7.79 -3.32
CA TYR A 295 16.19 -7.31 -4.36
C TYR A 295 15.38 -6.90 -5.59
N ALA A 296 15.73 -5.76 -6.18
CA ALA A 296 15.18 -5.32 -7.46
C ALA A 296 16.30 -4.79 -8.36
N SER A 297 16.09 -4.93 -9.65
CA SER A 297 16.98 -4.38 -10.67
C SER A 297 16.17 -3.97 -11.91
N GLY A 298 16.57 -2.89 -12.53
CA GLY A 298 16.04 -2.43 -13.79
C GLY A 298 17.18 -2.11 -14.76
N PRO A 299 17.04 -2.48 -16.06
CA PRO A 299 18.01 -2.14 -17.08
C PRO A 299 18.01 -0.63 -17.35
N ASP A 300 19.10 -0.19 -17.89
CA ASP A 300 19.45 1.19 -18.19
C ASP A 300 19.12 1.61 -19.64
N ASP A 301 18.12 1.04 -20.26
CA ASP A 301 17.76 1.41 -21.64
C ASP A 301 17.32 2.89 -21.81
N ALA A 302 17.21 3.61 -20.70
CA ALA A 302 16.69 4.97 -20.66
C ALA A 302 17.72 6.07 -20.93
N ARG A 303 19.01 5.76 -20.97
CA ARG A 303 20.07 6.75 -21.23
C ARG A 303 21.09 6.25 -22.24
N ALA A 304 21.52 7.16 -23.08
CA ALA A 304 22.58 6.91 -24.05
C ALA A 304 23.85 6.39 -23.39
N SER A 305 24.24 5.20 -23.72
CA SER A 305 25.57 4.62 -23.86
C SER A 305 26.43 4.24 -22.67
N ASP A 306 26.24 4.69 -21.43
CA ASP A 306 27.18 4.36 -20.32
C ASP A 306 26.55 4.37 -18.91
N ALA A 307 25.23 4.25 -18.74
CA ALA A 307 24.63 4.24 -17.42
C ALA A 307 24.63 2.83 -16.79
N ASP A 308 24.71 2.76 -15.45
CA ASP A 308 24.66 1.51 -14.69
C ASP A 308 23.20 1.09 -14.42
N GLU A 309 22.97 -0.18 -14.12
CA GLU A 309 21.66 -0.71 -13.76
C GLU A 309 21.20 -0.12 -12.41
N TYR A 310 19.94 0.32 -12.35
CA TYR A 310 19.29 0.61 -11.07
C TYR A 310 19.16 -0.68 -10.24
N LYS A 311 19.60 -0.65 -8.98
CA LYS A 311 19.54 -1.81 -8.08
C LYS A 311 19.06 -1.42 -6.70
N VAL A 312 18.21 -2.25 -6.12
CA VAL A 312 17.76 -2.14 -4.73
C VAL A 312 18.08 -3.42 -4.00
N PHE A 313 18.67 -3.31 -2.82
CA PHE A 313 18.79 -4.39 -1.86
C PHE A 313 18.20 -3.93 -0.53
N ASN A 314 17.26 -4.68 0.01
CA ASN A 314 16.61 -4.40 1.28
C ASN A 314 16.64 -5.64 2.18
N VAL A 315 16.91 -5.45 3.46
CA VAL A 315 16.78 -6.49 4.48
C VAL A 315 16.33 -5.87 5.80
N GLY A 316 15.43 -6.56 6.49
CA GLY A 316 14.96 -6.06 7.78
C GLY A 316 14.32 -7.11 8.67
N ALA A 317 14.13 -6.72 9.91
CA ALA A 317 13.41 -7.48 10.91
C ALA A 317 12.53 -6.55 11.75
N TYR A 318 11.33 -6.97 11.99
CA TYR A 318 10.35 -6.26 12.80
C TYR A 318 9.73 -7.23 13.80
N TYR A 319 9.60 -6.81 15.05
CA TYR A 319 8.98 -7.58 16.11
C TYR A 319 7.88 -6.78 16.77
N SER A 320 6.70 -7.37 16.87
CA SER A 320 5.56 -6.80 17.61
C SER A 320 5.17 -7.68 18.78
N TYR A 321 4.89 -7.05 19.94
CA TYR A 321 4.47 -7.75 21.15
C TYR A 321 3.13 -7.19 21.64
N PRO A 322 2.07 -8.01 21.72
CA PRO A 322 0.75 -7.56 22.16
C PRO A 322 0.73 -7.33 23.66
N LEU A 323 0.31 -6.14 24.10
CA LEU A 323 0.03 -5.81 25.50
C LEU A 323 -1.44 -6.10 25.84
N SER A 324 -2.32 -5.98 24.83
CA SER A 324 -3.75 -6.29 24.92
C SER A 324 -4.30 -6.60 23.52
N LYS A 325 -5.63 -6.86 23.42
CA LYS A 325 -6.30 -7.05 22.12
C LYS A 325 -6.21 -5.81 21.20
N ARG A 326 -5.99 -4.62 21.76
CA ARG A 326 -6.00 -3.33 21.05
C ARG A 326 -4.67 -2.59 21.10
N THR A 327 -3.70 -3.08 21.86
CA THR A 327 -2.45 -2.35 22.09
C THR A 327 -1.26 -3.28 21.93
N TYR A 328 -0.26 -2.86 21.19
CA TYR A 328 1.00 -3.57 21.06
C TYR A 328 2.18 -2.59 21.01
N VAL A 329 3.34 -3.04 21.45
CA VAL A 329 4.62 -2.37 21.25
C VAL A 329 5.40 -3.05 20.15
N TYR A 330 6.30 -2.31 19.51
CA TYR A 330 7.11 -2.85 18.43
C TYR A 330 8.55 -2.31 18.46
N ALA A 331 9.42 -3.05 17.82
CA ALA A 331 10.76 -2.62 17.46
C ALA A 331 11.14 -3.22 16.11
N GLY A 332 11.94 -2.50 15.35
CA GLY A 332 12.41 -2.96 14.05
C GLY A 332 13.77 -2.38 13.69
N VAL A 333 14.47 -3.09 12.78
CA VAL A 333 15.71 -2.66 12.19
C VAL A 333 15.72 -3.04 10.72
N GLY A 334 16.20 -2.14 9.87
CA GLY A 334 16.33 -2.38 8.44
C GLY A 334 17.61 -1.77 7.88
N TYR A 335 18.04 -2.36 6.78
CA TYR A 335 19.09 -1.85 5.93
C TYR A 335 18.60 -1.85 4.50
N ASP A 336 18.81 -0.73 3.82
CA ASP A 336 18.48 -0.52 2.43
C ASP A 336 19.71 0.01 1.69
N GLN A 337 19.94 -0.48 0.48
CA GLN A 337 20.92 0.05 -0.44
C GLN A 337 20.29 0.25 -1.80
N VAL A 338 20.31 1.47 -2.29
CA VAL A 338 19.93 1.84 -3.65
C VAL A 338 21.19 2.20 -4.41
N GLU A 339 21.39 1.59 -5.56
CA GLU A 339 22.40 1.95 -6.53
C GLU A 339 21.69 2.63 -7.70
N ASP A 340 21.99 3.89 -7.92
CA ASP A 340 21.37 4.67 -8.98
C ASP A 340 22.02 4.41 -10.35
N PHE A 341 21.47 5.01 -11.40
CA PHE A 341 21.95 4.87 -12.77
C PHE A 341 23.38 5.42 -13.02
N ASP A 342 23.94 6.16 -12.08
CA ASP A 342 25.33 6.63 -12.11
C ASP A 342 26.27 5.68 -11.37
N GLY A 343 25.77 4.51 -10.91
CA GLY A 343 26.51 3.52 -10.10
C GLY A 343 26.79 3.97 -8.67
N GLU A 344 26.22 5.10 -8.26
CA GLU A 344 26.41 5.64 -6.92
C GLU A 344 25.44 4.99 -5.93
N LYS A 345 25.89 4.82 -4.69
CA LYS A 345 25.16 4.07 -3.67
C LYS A 345 24.68 4.95 -2.54
N ILE A 346 23.39 4.82 -2.27
CA ILE A 346 22.75 5.36 -1.08
C ILE A 346 22.48 4.19 -0.15
N LYS A 347 23.02 4.25 1.06
CA LYS A 347 22.85 3.22 2.08
C LYS A 347 22.13 3.81 3.26
N THR A 348 21.08 3.15 3.69
CA THR A 348 20.26 3.60 4.82
C THR A 348 20.15 2.48 5.85
N THR A 349 20.40 2.79 7.10
CA THR A 349 20.11 1.92 8.24
C THR A 349 19.05 2.62 9.09
N GLU A 350 18.00 1.91 9.43
CA GLU A 350 16.89 2.42 10.21
C GLU A 350 16.65 1.55 11.43
N VAL A 351 16.34 2.19 12.55
CA VAL A 351 15.89 1.55 13.79
C VAL A 351 14.61 2.25 14.26
N ILE A 352 13.58 1.48 14.55
CA ILE A 352 12.32 2.02 15.06
C ILE A 352 11.91 1.31 16.36
N SER A 353 11.16 2.00 17.19
CA SER A 353 10.40 1.41 18.30
C SER A 353 9.21 2.27 18.63
N GLY A 354 8.08 1.67 19.03
CA GLY A 354 6.88 2.45 19.27
C GLY A 354 5.75 1.65 19.86
N LEU A 355 4.59 2.30 19.90
CA LEU A 355 3.36 1.76 20.46
C LEU A 355 2.19 2.08 19.52
N VAL A 356 1.34 1.08 19.32
CA VAL A 356 0.09 1.19 18.57
C VAL A 356 -1.08 0.92 19.50
N HIS A 357 -2.09 1.80 19.39
CA HIS A 357 -3.38 1.58 20.04
C HIS A 357 -4.52 1.66 19.02
N ASN A 358 -5.34 0.61 18.96
CA ASN A 358 -6.55 0.56 18.14
C ASN A 358 -7.79 0.85 19.00
N PHE A 359 -8.76 1.58 18.49
CA PHE A 359 -9.99 1.91 19.20
C PHE A 359 -11.23 1.71 18.34
#